data_2398418e4da26b318320df2f6c666092
#
_entry.id   2398418e4da26b318320df2f6c666092
#
_cell.length_a   1.000
_cell.length_b   1.000
_cell.length_c   1.000
_cell.angle_alpha   90.00
_cell.angle_beta   90.00
_cell.angle_gamma   90.00
#
_symmetry.space_group_name_H-M   'P 1'
#
loop_
_entity.id
_entity.type
_entity.pdbx_description
1 polymer ?
#
loop_
_entity_poly.entity_id
_entity_poly.type
_entity_poly.pdbx_seq_one_letter_code
_entity_poly.pdbx_strand_id
1 'polypeptide(L)'
;MRALTIGLLLTCGSVFAFLGEVGVDQLPPEARQTVALIVAGGPFPYARDGVAFSNREGRLPKHPRGYYREYTVKTPGVRDRGPRRIIVGRGGELYYTDDHYRTFRRIIER
;
A
#
# COMPACT_ATOMS: atom_id res chain seq x y z
N MET A 1 33.49 -0.09 18.61
CA MET A 1 33.10 0.22 18.45
C MET A 1 32.24 0.69 18.30
N ARG A 2 31.69 1.01 18.06
CA ARG A 2 31.06 1.51 18.01
C ARG A 2 30.54 2.22 17.35
N ALA A 3 30.28 2.85 17.03
CA ALA A 3 29.98 3.90 16.28
C ALA A 3 28.93 3.72 15.34
N LEU A 4 28.74 2.93 14.98
CA LEU A 4 27.84 2.70 14.14
C LEU A 4 26.56 3.12 14.39
N THR A 5 26.20 3.38 15.45
CA THR A 5 24.91 3.75 15.81
C THR A 5 24.38 4.94 15.11
N ILE A 6 25.22 5.74 14.62
CA ILE A 6 24.82 6.93 13.97
C ILE A 6 23.89 6.70 12.83
N GLY A 7 24.16 5.77 12.01
CA GLY A 7 23.37 5.54 10.85
C GLY A 7 21.96 5.15 11.17
N LEU A 8 21.75 4.63 12.35
CA LEU A 8 20.46 4.22 12.71
C LEU A 8 19.47 5.30 12.78
N LEU A 9 19.87 6.46 13.17
CA LEU A 9 18.96 7.56 13.31
C LEU A 9 18.32 7.95 12.00
N LEU A 10 19.07 7.83 10.94
CA LEU A 10 18.56 8.25 9.67
C LEU A 10 17.45 7.36 9.17
N THR A 11 17.45 6.14 9.61
CA THR A 11 16.46 5.23 9.12
C THR A 11 15.19 5.26 9.90
N CYS A 12 15.17 5.92 11.01
CA CYS A 12 13.98 5.97 11.82
C CYS A 12 12.78 6.55 11.10
N GLY A 13 13.00 7.58 10.30
CA GLY A 13 11.90 8.19 9.59
C GLY A 13 11.23 7.24 8.62
N SER A 14 12.00 6.42 7.95
CA SER A 14 11.44 5.46 7.02
C SER A 14 10.64 4.41 7.73
N VAL A 15 11.07 4.01 8.89
CA VAL A 15 10.40 2.96 9.64
C VAL A 15 8.99 3.36 10.03
N PHE A 16 8.76 4.63 10.32
CA PHE A 16 7.43 5.08 10.71
C PHE A 16 6.41 5.02 9.59
N ALA A 17 6.83 5.16 8.35
CA ALA A 17 5.90 5.13 7.24
C ALA A 17 5.57 3.69 6.83
N PHE A 18 6.48 2.77 7.09
CA PHE A 18 6.29 1.39 6.70
C PHE A 18 6.13 0.54 7.96
N LEU A 19 4.96 -0.06 8.11
CA LEU A 19 4.61 -0.80 9.32
C LEU A 19 4.82 -2.30 9.21
N GLY A 20 5.64 -2.75 8.29
CA GLY A 20 5.97 -4.16 8.16
C GLY A 20 5.06 -4.89 7.20
N GLU A 21 4.79 -6.15 7.50
CA GLU A 21 4.07 -7.04 6.60
C GLU A 21 2.74 -7.48 7.17
N VAL A 22 1.80 -7.82 6.29
CA VAL A 22 0.53 -8.38 6.69
C VAL A 22 0.19 -9.48 5.70
N GLY A 23 -0.25 -10.63 6.20
CA GLY A 23 -0.67 -11.70 5.32
C GLY A 23 -2.01 -11.37 4.67
N VAL A 24 -2.22 -11.88 3.47
CA VAL A 24 -3.49 -11.67 2.78
C VAL A 24 -4.65 -12.11 3.65
N ASP A 25 -4.51 -13.23 4.32
CA ASP A 25 -5.57 -13.77 5.15
C ASP A 25 -5.83 -12.94 6.41
N GLN A 26 -4.93 -12.04 6.74
CA GLN A 26 -5.09 -11.15 7.89
C GLN A 26 -5.66 -9.79 7.53
N LEU A 27 -5.83 -9.53 6.25
CA LEU A 27 -6.44 -8.27 5.80
C LEU A 27 -7.93 -8.25 6.12
N PRO A 28 -8.53 -7.07 6.27
CA PRO A 28 -9.98 -6.97 6.36
C PRO A 28 -10.64 -7.59 5.13
N PRO A 29 -11.86 -8.09 5.25
CA PRO A 29 -12.52 -8.74 4.10
C PRO A 29 -12.59 -7.86 2.87
N GLU A 30 -12.81 -6.55 3.03
CA GLU A 30 -12.90 -5.65 1.88
C GLU A 30 -11.57 -5.53 1.17
N ALA A 31 -10.46 -5.60 1.91
CA ALA A 31 -9.15 -5.56 1.31
C ALA A 31 -8.85 -6.86 0.57
N ARG A 32 -9.26 -7.99 1.14
CA ARG A 32 -9.10 -9.27 0.44
C ARG A 32 -9.87 -9.27 -0.87
N GLN A 33 -11.06 -8.67 -0.88
CA GLN A 33 -11.85 -8.57 -2.10
C GLN A 33 -11.13 -7.75 -3.16
N THR A 34 -10.51 -6.65 -2.77
CA THR A 34 -9.76 -5.82 -3.70
C THR A 34 -8.55 -6.57 -4.24
N VAL A 35 -7.84 -7.32 -3.40
CA VAL A 35 -6.73 -8.15 -3.88
C VAL A 35 -7.23 -9.14 -4.93
N ALA A 36 -8.36 -9.78 -4.70
CA ALA A 36 -8.90 -10.73 -5.64
C ALA A 36 -9.24 -10.06 -6.98
N LEU A 37 -9.78 -8.85 -6.95
CA LEU A 37 -10.08 -8.12 -8.16
C LEU A 37 -8.80 -7.75 -8.91
N ILE A 38 -7.76 -7.35 -8.20
CA ILE A 38 -6.49 -7.02 -8.81
C ILE A 38 -5.93 -8.24 -9.53
N VAL A 39 -5.95 -9.39 -8.87
CA VAL A 39 -5.46 -10.63 -9.47
C VAL A 39 -6.28 -11.00 -10.71
N ALA A 40 -7.58 -10.79 -10.67
CA ALA A 40 -8.46 -11.12 -11.78
C ALA A 40 -8.43 -10.08 -12.91
N GLY A 41 -7.87 -8.92 -12.67
CA GLY A 41 -7.84 -7.86 -13.69
C GLY A 41 -9.10 -7.03 -13.75
N GLY A 42 -9.91 -7.04 -12.72
CA GLY A 42 -11.15 -6.28 -12.66
C GLY A 42 -12.35 -7.13 -13.04
N PRO A 43 -13.49 -6.48 -13.30
CA PRO A 43 -13.70 -5.03 -13.33
C PRO A 43 -13.66 -4.42 -11.93
N PHE A 44 -13.32 -3.16 -11.87
CA PHE A 44 -13.17 -2.46 -10.60
C PHE A 44 -14.33 -1.51 -10.36
N PRO A 45 -14.78 -1.41 -9.09
CA PRO A 45 -16.00 -0.62 -8.81
C PRO A 45 -15.80 0.89 -8.76
N TYR A 46 -14.57 1.38 -8.63
CA TYR A 46 -14.35 2.81 -8.51
C TYR A 46 -13.63 3.34 -9.73
N ALA A 47 -14.02 4.52 -10.18
CA ALA A 47 -13.44 5.10 -11.39
C ALA A 47 -11.94 5.35 -11.26
N ARG A 48 -11.46 5.60 -10.06
CA ARG A 48 -10.04 5.86 -9.85
C ARG A 48 -9.20 4.60 -9.70
N ASP A 49 -9.82 3.44 -9.69
CA ASP A 49 -9.06 2.21 -9.55
C ASP A 49 -8.14 2.02 -10.74
N GLY A 50 -6.89 1.74 -10.48
CA GLY A 50 -5.89 1.54 -11.52
C GLY A 50 -5.13 2.77 -11.93
N VAL A 51 -5.46 3.96 -11.39
CA VAL A 51 -4.70 5.15 -11.76
C VAL A 51 -3.32 5.14 -11.12
N ALA A 52 -2.40 5.88 -11.71
CA ALA A 52 -1.03 5.94 -11.21
C ALA A 52 -0.99 6.57 -9.82
N PHE A 53 -0.17 5.99 -8.96
CA PHE A 53 0.11 6.53 -7.63
C PHE A 53 1.53 7.08 -7.66
N SER A 54 1.69 8.36 -7.34
CA SER A 54 2.96 9.03 -7.57
C SER A 54 4.06 8.69 -6.55
N ASN A 55 3.69 8.20 -5.37
CA ASN A 55 4.65 7.96 -4.30
C ASN A 55 5.47 9.23 -3.99
N ARG A 56 4.81 10.37 -4.05
CA ARG A 56 5.49 11.65 -3.91
C ARG A 56 6.25 11.79 -2.60
N GLU A 57 5.67 11.30 -1.50
CA GLU A 57 6.33 11.40 -0.21
C GLU A 57 7.41 10.35 0.01
N GLY A 58 7.57 9.44 -0.93
CA GLY A 58 8.63 8.44 -0.84
C GLY A 58 8.45 7.42 0.26
N ARG A 59 7.20 7.14 0.65
CA ARG A 59 6.95 6.16 1.71
C ARG A 59 7.07 4.73 1.25
N LEU A 60 6.95 4.50 -0.05
CA LEU A 60 7.22 3.22 -0.67
C LEU A 60 8.57 3.28 -1.37
N PRO A 61 9.17 2.13 -1.70
CA PRO A 61 10.45 2.14 -2.40
C PRO A 61 10.40 2.99 -3.65
N LYS A 62 11.48 3.71 -3.92
CA LYS A 62 11.54 4.64 -5.04
C LYS A 62 11.61 3.89 -6.35
N HIS A 63 10.74 4.27 -7.28
CA HIS A 63 10.71 3.71 -8.62
C HIS A 63 10.29 4.81 -9.59
N PRO A 64 10.50 4.62 -10.89
CA PRO A 64 10.11 5.64 -11.87
C PRO A 64 8.62 5.90 -11.86
N ARG A 65 8.26 7.08 -12.35
CA ARG A 65 6.87 7.47 -12.46
C ARG A 65 6.09 6.39 -13.22
N GLY A 66 4.88 6.10 -12.75
CA GLY A 66 4.03 5.09 -13.39
C GLY A 66 4.26 3.67 -12.88
N TYR A 67 5.23 3.50 -11.98
CA TYR A 67 5.50 2.17 -11.44
C TYR A 67 4.36 1.66 -10.57
N TYR A 68 3.72 2.53 -9.81
CA TYR A 68 2.66 2.16 -8.86
C TYR A 68 1.29 2.56 -9.35
N ARG A 69 0.29 1.73 -9.01
CA ARG A 69 -1.11 2.03 -9.28
C ARG A 69 -1.91 1.84 -8.01
N GLU A 70 -2.96 2.65 -7.83
CA GLU A 70 -3.76 2.57 -6.64
C GLU A 70 -5.11 1.93 -6.91
N TYR A 71 -5.63 1.25 -5.89
CA TYR A 71 -6.95 0.62 -5.94
C TYR A 71 -7.66 0.89 -4.64
N THR A 72 -8.98 1.09 -4.70
CA THR A 72 -9.78 1.42 -3.54
C THR A 72 -10.17 0.17 -2.78
N VAL A 73 -10.04 0.23 -1.46
CA VAL A 73 -10.59 -0.78 -0.57
C VAL A 73 -11.81 -0.13 0.09
N LYS A 74 -12.98 -0.74 -0.07
CA LYS A 74 -14.20 -0.17 0.47
C LYS A 74 -14.09 -0.02 1.97
N THR A 75 -14.51 1.13 2.49
CA THR A 75 -14.61 1.36 3.92
C THR A 75 -16.08 1.26 4.31
N PRO A 76 -16.46 0.25 5.10
CA PRO A 76 -17.87 0.10 5.46
C PRO A 76 -18.41 1.34 6.16
N GLY A 77 -19.62 1.70 5.83
CA GLY A 77 -20.29 2.81 6.48
C GLY A 77 -20.01 4.18 5.93
N VAL A 78 -19.12 4.30 4.94
CA VAL A 78 -18.89 5.60 4.32
C VAL A 78 -19.42 5.62 2.90
N ARG A 79 -19.85 6.79 2.45
CA ARG A 79 -20.41 6.93 1.12
C ARG A 79 -19.35 7.10 0.07
N ASP A 80 -18.27 7.80 0.40
CA ASP A 80 -17.20 8.06 -0.55
C ASP A 80 -16.23 6.89 -0.56
N ARG A 81 -15.06 7.11 -1.18
CA ARG A 81 -14.06 6.07 -1.28
C ARG A 81 -13.44 5.68 0.06
N GLY A 82 -13.52 6.56 1.07
CA GLY A 82 -12.85 6.32 2.33
C GLY A 82 -11.33 6.38 2.18
N PRO A 83 -10.59 6.04 3.26
CA PRO A 83 -9.14 6.20 3.27
C PRO A 83 -8.33 4.96 2.91
N ARG A 84 -8.96 3.84 2.63
CA ARG A 84 -8.24 2.57 2.44
C ARG A 84 -7.87 2.35 0.98
N ARG A 85 -6.64 1.90 0.74
CA ARG A 85 -6.15 1.64 -0.62
C ARG A 85 -5.24 0.43 -0.65
N ILE A 86 -5.12 -0.17 -1.83
CA ILE A 86 -4.03 -1.08 -2.13
C ILE A 86 -3.22 -0.45 -3.25
N ILE A 87 -1.91 -0.45 -3.09
CA ILE A 87 -0.99 0.04 -4.11
C ILE A 87 -0.29 -1.16 -4.69
N VAL A 88 -0.23 -1.22 -6.01
CA VAL A 88 0.39 -2.32 -6.73
C VAL A 88 1.61 -1.78 -7.47
N GLY A 89 2.75 -2.40 -7.27
CA GLY A 89 3.94 -2.08 -8.05
C GLY A 89 3.99 -2.90 -9.32
N ARG A 90 4.73 -2.41 -10.31
CA ARG A 90 4.86 -3.11 -11.58
C ARG A 90 5.48 -4.49 -11.41
N GLY A 91 6.27 -4.69 -10.37
CA GLY A 91 6.84 -5.99 -10.07
C GLY A 91 5.90 -6.96 -9.39
N GLY A 92 4.65 -6.54 -9.15
CA GLY A 92 3.66 -7.41 -8.51
C GLY A 92 3.57 -7.24 -7.01
N GLU A 93 4.38 -6.38 -6.42
CA GLU A 93 4.29 -6.16 -4.98
C GLU A 93 3.03 -5.40 -4.64
N LEU A 94 2.45 -5.73 -3.48
CA LEU A 94 1.21 -5.13 -3.02
C LEU A 94 1.43 -4.48 -1.66
N TYR A 95 0.86 -3.30 -1.48
CA TYR A 95 0.94 -2.59 -0.21
C TYR A 95 -0.46 -2.15 0.21
N TYR A 96 -0.74 -2.23 1.50
CA TYR A 96 -2.04 -1.83 2.04
C TYR A 96 -1.88 -0.58 2.90
N THR A 97 -2.79 0.38 2.76
CA THR A 97 -2.88 1.52 3.65
C THR A 97 -4.33 1.67 4.08
N ASP A 98 -4.54 1.97 5.36
CA ASP A 98 -5.87 2.26 5.89
C ASP A 98 -5.99 3.71 6.37
N ASP A 99 -4.97 4.52 6.15
CA ASP A 99 -4.94 5.89 6.63
C ASP A 99 -4.61 6.90 5.53
N HIS A 100 -5.05 6.61 4.32
CA HIS A 100 -4.92 7.50 3.17
C HIS A 100 -3.45 7.81 2.88
N TYR A 101 -2.66 6.74 2.71
CA TYR A 101 -1.26 6.79 2.26
C TYR A 101 -0.26 7.26 3.31
N ARG A 102 -0.66 7.39 4.56
CA ARG A 102 0.28 7.87 5.58
C ARG A 102 1.21 6.75 6.05
N THR A 103 0.68 5.55 6.18
CA THR A 103 1.47 4.37 6.52
C THR A 103 1.09 3.21 5.61
N PHE A 104 2.01 2.26 5.44
CA PHE A 104 1.81 1.12 4.56
C PHE A 104 2.30 -0.16 5.22
N ARG A 105 1.67 -1.28 4.83
CA ARG A 105 2.17 -2.61 5.12
C ARG A 105 2.33 -3.35 3.82
N ARG A 106 3.40 -4.12 3.70
CA ARG A 106 3.59 -4.99 2.55
C ARG A 106 2.67 -6.19 2.69
N ILE A 107 1.87 -6.47 1.68
CA ILE A 107 0.99 -7.63 1.69
C ILE A 107 1.79 -8.83 1.21
N ILE A 108 1.77 -9.91 1.99
CA ILE A 108 2.45 -11.13 1.61
C ILE A 108 1.44 -12.26 1.52
N GLU A 109 1.74 -13.21 0.66
CA GLU A 109 0.88 -14.35 0.51
C GLU A 109 1.06 -15.30 1.64
N ARG A 110 -0.03 -15.71 2.24
CA ARG A 110 0.01 -16.70 3.28
C ARG A 110 -1.29 -17.40 3.40
#